data_550bb43644bea04a49c907de58a8656e
#
_entry.id   550bb43644bea04a49c907de58a8656e
#
_cell.length_a   1.000
_cell.length_b   1.000
_cell.length_c   1.000
_cell.angle_alpha   90.00
_cell.angle_beta   90.00
_cell.angle_gamma   90.00
#
_symmetry.space_group_name_H-M   'P 1'
#
loop_
_entity.id
_entity.type
_entity.pdbx_description
1 polymer ?
#
loop_
_entity_poly.entity_id
_entity_poly.type
_entity_poly.pdbx_seq_one_letter_code
_entity_poly.pdbx_strand_id
1 'polypeptide(L)'
;MDVEQIESFITPRTVGIIPVHLYGHPVNLDRVLTLAAKHKLWVLEDCAQAHGAKYNGRTVGSMGHFGAFSFFPSKNLTVLGDGGCLVTNDDALAEKVRMLRNHGRRDKYHHEFAGFNVRFNEIQGAIGRVMLKHLDRFNDHRRVIAARYNERLKGIVITPPERPWARAVYHMYVVRGQRRDELQKFLNESGIETGIHYPVANHQQPAVTGRFNDIPLLPETEQVVKEILSLPIHGEMPLSHADQVCDAIAEFYTKK
;
A
#
# COMPACT_ATOMS: atom_id res chain seq x y z
N MET A 1 8.26 -4.42 -4.66
CA MET A 1 9.67 -4.05 -4.84
C MET A 1 10.52 -5.32 -4.79
N ASP A 2 11.37 -5.52 -5.78
CA ASP A 2 12.39 -6.57 -5.74
C ASP A 2 13.60 -6.04 -4.94
N VAL A 3 13.73 -6.52 -3.71
CA VAL A 3 14.73 -6.01 -2.77
C VAL A 3 16.16 -6.43 -3.13
N GLU A 4 16.32 -7.47 -3.95
CA GLU A 4 17.65 -7.94 -4.38
C GLU A 4 18.26 -7.04 -5.45
N GLN A 5 17.42 -6.30 -6.17
CA GLN A 5 17.89 -5.34 -7.18
C GLN A 5 18.20 -3.94 -6.63
N ILE A 6 17.80 -3.60 -5.40
CA ILE A 6 17.96 -2.24 -4.85
C ILE A 6 19.40 -1.76 -4.96
N GLU A 7 20.37 -2.61 -4.60
CA GLU A 7 21.77 -2.20 -4.53
C GLU A 7 22.33 -1.79 -5.89
N SER A 8 21.87 -2.39 -6.99
CA SER A 8 22.31 -2.05 -8.35
C SER A 8 21.85 -0.67 -8.82
N PHE A 9 20.81 -0.11 -8.18
CA PHE A 9 20.27 1.22 -8.47
C PHE A 9 20.84 2.32 -7.56
N ILE A 10 21.66 1.98 -6.56
CA ILE A 10 22.28 2.97 -5.66
C ILE A 10 23.40 3.71 -6.40
N THR A 11 23.33 5.03 -6.38
CA THR A 11 24.32 5.93 -6.94
C THR A 11 24.77 6.95 -5.89
N PRO A 12 25.85 7.74 -6.13
CA PRO A 12 26.22 8.82 -5.20
C PRO A 12 25.14 9.88 -4.95
N ARG A 13 24.11 9.94 -5.78
CA ARG A 13 22.95 10.83 -5.62
C ARG A 13 21.82 10.20 -4.82
N THR A 14 21.87 8.90 -4.53
CA THR A 14 20.84 8.20 -3.76
C THR A 14 20.92 8.60 -2.29
N VAL A 15 19.85 9.11 -1.74
CA VAL A 15 19.78 9.58 -0.34
C VAL A 15 18.83 8.76 0.52
N GLY A 16 17.96 7.94 -0.08
CA GLY A 16 17.00 7.14 0.67
C GLY A 16 16.30 6.08 -0.15
N ILE A 17 15.58 5.20 0.55
CA ILE A 17 14.75 4.14 -0.01
C ILE A 17 13.32 4.34 0.52
N ILE A 18 12.34 4.25 -0.37
CA ILE A 18 10.93 4.28 -0.02
C ILE A 18 10.31 2.90 -0.32
N PRO A 19 10.36 1.96 0.63
CA PRO A 19 9.67 0.69 0.48
C PRO A 19 8.16 0.89 0.61
N VAL A 20 7.41 0.50 -0.41
CA VAL A 20 5.94 0.58 -0.42
C VAL A 20 5.37 -0.77 0.02
N HIS A 21 4.61 -0.81 1.10
CA HIS A 21 3.87 -2.00 1.55
C HIS A 21 2.58 -2.14 0.74
N LEU A 22 2.76 -2.47 -0.55
CA LEU A 22 1.72 -2.43 -1.56
C LEU A 22 0.58 -3.41 -1.23
N TYR A 23 -0.66 -2.97 -1.39
CA TYR A 23 -1.91 -3.70 -1.11
C TYR A 23 -2.05 -4.18 0.34
N GLY A 24 -1.17 -3.73 1.23
CA GLY A 24 -1.17 -4.13 2.63
C GLY A 24 -0.25 -5.31 2.96
N HIS A 25 0.60 -5.72 2.03
CA HIS A 25 1.63 -6.74 2.26
C HIS A 25 2.98 -6.09 2.56
N PRO A 26 3.62 -6.39 3.71
CA PRO A 26 4.94 -5.88 4.05
C PRO A 26 6.03 -6.25 3.03
N VAL A 27 6.91 -5.30 2.73
CA VAL A 27 8.17 -5.57 2.02
C VAL A 27 9.12 -6.35 2.92
N ASN A 28 10.10 -7.05 2.37
CA ASN A 28 11.21 -7.64 3.14
C ASN A 28 12.09 -6.51 3.70
N LEU A 29 11.79 -6.08 4.94
CA LEU A 29 12.43 -4.93 5.57
C LEU A 29 13.86 -5.23 6.05
N ASP A 30 14.18 -6.46 6.43
CA ASP A 30 15.54 -6.81 6.86
C ASP A 30 16.55 -6.50 5.74
N ARG A 31 16.23 -6.85 4.49
CA ARG A 31 17.09 -6.55 3.35
C ARG A 31 17.18 -5.05 3.09
N VAL A 32 16.06 -4.34 3.11
CA VAL A 32 16.01 -2.89 2.92
C VAL A 32 16.82 -2.15 3.97
N LEU A 33 16.64 -2.49 5.24
CA LEU A 33 17.32 -1.83 6.36
C LEU A 33 18.84 -2.12 6.37
N THR A 34 19.23 -3.35 6.02
CA THR A 34 20.65 -3.72 5.87
C THR A 34 21.32 -2.90 4.78
N LEU A 35 20.70 -2.75 3.61
CA LEU A 35 21.24 -1.93 2.52
C LEU A 35 21.27 -0.44 2.90
N ALA A 36 20.21 0.04 3.53
CA ALA A 36 20.15 1.44 3.96
C ALA A 36 21.26 1.77 4.97
N ALA A 37 21.52 0.88 5.94
CA ALA A 37 22.62 1.05 6.88
C ALA A 37 23.99 1.01 6.20
N LYS A 38 24.22 0.06 5.28
CA LYS A 38 25.47 -0.06 4.50
C LYS A 38 25.80 1.22 3.71
N HIS A 39 24.77 1.81 3.09
CA HIS A 39 24.92 2.96 2.20
C HIS A 39 24.55 4.31 2.85
N LYS A 40 24.26 4.32 4.17
CA LYS A 40 23.85 5.51 4.94
C LYS A 40 22.63 6.23 4.33
N LEU A 41 21.64 5.46 3.94
CA LEU A 41 20.41 5.94 3.31
C LEU A 41 19.27 6.09 4.32
N TRP A 42 18.39 7.06 4.08
CA TRP A 42 17.12 7.17 4.79
C TRP A 42 16.16 6.08 4.34
N VAL A 43 15.32 5.63 5.26
CA VAL A 43 14.21 4.73 4.94
C VAL A 43 12.90 5.38 5.38
N LEU A 44 12.00 5.60 4.42
CA LEU A 44 10.63 6.02 4.65
C LEU A 44 9.70 4.87 4.24
N GLU A 45 9.09 4.19 5.19
CA GLU A 45 8.11 3.15 4.91
C GLU A 45 6.81 3.78 4.39
N ASP A 46 6.42 3.52 3.15
CA ASP A 46 5.10 3.89 2.66
C ASP A 46 4.08 2.84 3.13
N CYS A 47 3.36 3.21 4.18
CA CYS A 47 2.33 2.41 4.82
C CYS A 47 0.92 2.83 4.42
N ALA A 48 0.75 3.65 3.36
CA ALA A 48 -0.54 4.17 2.94
C ALA A 48 -1.61 3.10 2.67
N GLN A 49 -1.19 1.86 2.43
CA GLN A 49 -2.06 0.70 2.23
C GLN A 49 -1.88 -0.40 3.30
N ALA A 50 -1.15 -0.12 4.39
CA ALA A 50 -0.67 -1.19 5.29
C ALA A 50 -0.95 -0.92 6.78
N HIS A 51 -2.06 -0.25 7.10
CA HIS A 51 -2.46 0.03 8.48
C HIS A 51 -2.63 -1.26 9.29
N GLY A 52 -1.76 -1.46 10.28
CA GLY A 52 -1.76 -2.65 11.13
C GLY A 52 -1.10 -3.89 10.53
N ALA A 53 -0.51 -3.82 9.34
CA ALA A 53 0.31 -4.89 8.79
C ALA A 53 1.57 -5.12 9.64
N LYS A 54 2.07 -6.36 9.68
CA LYS A 54 3.25 -6.69 10.49
C LYS A 54 4.31 -7.42 9.67
N TYR A 55 5.54 -7.05 9.89
CA TYR A 55 6.75 -7.73 9.42
C TYR A 55 7.45 -8.39 10.61
N ASN A 56 7.61 -9.71 10.59
CA ASN A 56 8.18 -10.49 11.72
C ASN A 56 7.56 -10.09 13.07
N GLY A 57 6.24 -9.91 13.13
CA GLY A 57 5.50 -9.53 14.33
C GLY A 57 5.55 -8.03 14.68
N ARG A 58 6.40 -7.22 14.07
CA ARG A 58 6.51 -5.77 14.28
C ARG A 58 5.61 -5.03 13.31
N THR A 59 4.89 -4.02 13.78
CA THR A 59 4.02 -3.20 12.93
C THR A 59 4.85 -2.39 11.93
N VAL A 60 4.48 -2.43 10.64
CA VAL A 60 5.14 -1.62 9.60
C VAL A 60 4.98 -0.12 9.89
N GLY A 61 5.94 0.68 9.40
CA GLY A 61 6.03 2.11 9.70
C GLY A 61 6.83 2.42 10.97
N SER A 62 7.24 1.40 11.74
CA SER A 62 8.00 1.58 12.98
C SER A 62 9.48 1.16 12.88
N MET A 63 9.93 0.75 11.70
CA MET A 63 11.25 0.15 11.52
C MET A 63 12.22 1.02 10.73
N GLY A 64 11.71 1.84 9.79
CA GLY A 64 12.48 2.86 9.10
C GLY A 64 12.65 4.15 9.93
N HIS A 65 13.19 5.18 9.31
CA HIS A 65 13.29 6.52 9.93
C HIS A 65 11.90 7.16 10.05
N PHE A 66 11.03 6.89 9.09
CA PHE A 66 9.63 7.32 9.07
C PHE A 66 8.71 6.23 8.56
N GLY A 67 7.47 6.23 9.04
CA GLY A 67 6.34 5.55 8.43
C GLY A 67 5.28 6.57 8.00
N ALA A 68 4.83 6.49 6.75
CA ALA A 68 3.82 7.38 6.18
C ALA A 68 2.50 6.63 5.99
N PHE A 69 1.43 7.13 6.61
CA PHE A 69 0.09 6.55 6.54
C PHE A 69 -0.90 7.50 5.88
N SER A 70 -1.78 6.98 5.05
CA SER A 70 -2.88 7.71 4.42
C SER A 70 -4.19 7.39 5.11
N PHE A 71 -5.02 8.40 5.35
CA PHE A 71 -6.38 8.24 5.87
C PHE A 71 -7.45 8.51 4.81
N PHE A 72 -7.06 8.48 3.52
CA PHE A 72 -7.99 8.61 2.40
C PHE A 72 -9.20 7.66 2.58
N PRO A 73 -10.42 8.02 2.14
CA PRO A 73 -11.65 7.28 2.45
C PRO A 73 -11.65 5.78 2.16
N SER A 74 -10.90 5.32 1.15
CA SER A 74 -10.82 3.89 0.82
C SER A 74 -9.83 3.08 1.69
N LYS A 75 -9.06 3.74 2.57
CA LYS A 75 -8.03 3.06 3.38
C LYS A 75 -8.63 2.22 4.51
N ASN A 76 -7.87 1.23 4.98
CA ASN A 76 -8.30 0.36 6.09
C ASN A 76 -8.58 1.16 7.37
N LEU A 77 -7.92 2.30 7.54
CA LEU A 77 -8.21 3.32 8.54
C LEU A 77 -8.51 4.63 7.82
N THR A 78 -9.72 5.16 7.98
CA THR A 78 -10.17 6.40 7.33
C THR A 78 -10.70 7.40 8.36
N VAL A 79 -10.83 8.67 7.92
CA VAL A 79 -11.26 9.80 8.75
C VAL A 79 -12.36 10.65 8.10
N LEU A 80 -13.14 10.07 7.17
CA LEU A 80 -14.19 10.74 6.39
C LEU A 80 -13.67 11.97 5.61
N GLY A 81 -12.64 11.75 4.82
CA GLY A 81 -11.99 12.76 3.98
C GLY A 81 -10.49 12.51 3.88
N ASP A 82 -9.78 13.43 3.27
CA ASP A 82 -8.33 13.34 3.11
C ASP A 82 -7.62 13.53 4.45
N GLY A 83 -6.54 12.79 4.63
CA GLY A 83 -5.69 12.88 5.81
C GLY A 83 -4.54 11.90 5.76
N GLY A 84 -3.64 12.04 6.72
CA GLY A 84 -2.51 11.14 6.88
C GLY A 84 -1.67 11.51 8.08
N CYS A 85 -0.72 10.65 8.42
CA CYS A 85 0.27 10.95 9.44
C CYS A 85 1.64 10.39 9.07
N LEU A 86 2.67 11.02 9.63
CA LEU A 86 4.02 10.45 9.71
C LEU A 86 4.25 9.98 11.15
N VAL A 87 4.89 8.83 11.28
CA VAL A 87 5.36 8.30 12.55
C VAL A 87 6.86 8.11 12.52
N THR A 88 7.53 8.30 13.65
CA THR A 88 8.96 8.07 13.80
C THR A 88 9.27 7.75 15.25
N ASN A 89 10.37 7.03 15.50
CA ASN A 89 10.92 6.78 16.83
C ASN A 89 12.02 7.79 17.22
N ASP A 90 12.29 8.79 16.38
CA ASP A 90 13.30 9.83 16.59
C ASP A 90 12.61 11.15 16.94
N ASP A 91 12.82 11.65 18.18
CA ASP A 91 12.18 12.86 18.68
C ASP A 91 12.61 14.12 17.90
N ALA A 92 13.86 14.19 17.43
CA ALA A 92 14.33 15.33 16.66
C ALA A 92 13.68 15.37 15.28
N LEU A 93 13.49 14.22 14.63
CA LEU A 93 12.75 14.10 13.37
C LEU A 93 11.27 14.43 13.57
N ALA A 94 10.65 13.97 14.67
CA ALA A 94 9.27 14.28 15.00
C ALA A 94 9.06 15.78 15.16
N GLU A 95 9.95 16.46 15.89
CA GLU A 95 9.87 17.91 16.08
C GLU A 95 10.06 18.68 14.78
N LYS A 96 11.03 18.27 13.96
CA LYS A 96 11.25 18.89 12.65
C LYS A 96 10.02 18.76 11.73
N VAL A 97 9.35 17.62 11.73
CA VAL A 97 8.12 17.41 10.96
C VAL A 97 6.97 18.26 11.50
N ARG A 98 6.83 18.39 12.85
CA ARG A 98 5.82 19.27 13.44
C ARG A 98 6.03 20.73 13.03
N MET A 99 7.27 21.20 12.98
CA MET A 99 7.58 22.54 12.48
C MET A 99 7.30 22.65 10.96
N LEU A 100 7.77 21.70 10.15
CA LEU A 100 7.58 21.70 8.70
C LEU A 100 6.11 21.80 8.31
N ARG A 101 5.23 21.03 8.94
CA ARG A 101 3.78 21.05 8.65
C ARG A 101 3.07 22.34 9.06
N ASN A 102 3.73 23.18 9.83
CA ASN A 102 3.18 24.41 10.41
C ASN A 102 4.08 25.62 10.11
N HIS A 103 4.37 25.88 8.84
CA HIS A 103 5.13 27.03 8.36
C HIS A 103 6.60 27.10 8.82
N GLY A 104 7.23 25.99 9.22
CA GLY A 104 8.59 25.98 9.79
C GLY A 104 8.70 26.66 11.17
N ARG A 105 7.59 26.73 11.88
CA ARG A 105 7.41 27.57 13.07
C ARG A 105 7.82 26.83 14.33
N ARG A 106 8.70 27.46 15.11
CA ARG A 106 9.12 27.00 16.45
C ARG A 106 8.11 27.43 17.52
N ASP A 107 7.72 28.69 17.46
CA ASP A 107 6.72 29.29 18.33
C ASP A 107 5.78 30.19 17.52
N LYS A 108 4.98 31.02 18.20
CA LYS A 108 3.98 31.86 17.54
C LYS A 108 4.56 32.84 16.51
N TYR A 109 5.81 33.28 16.67
CA TYR A 109 6.40 34.39 15.93
C TYR A 109 7.69 34.02 15.17
N HIS A 110 8.38 32.96 15.55
CA HIS A 110 9.68 32.59 15.00
C HIS A 110 9.55 31.39 14.05
N HIS A 111 10.03 31.56 12.83
CA HIS A 111 10.08 30.55 11.78
C HIS A 111 11.56 30.19 11.56
N GLU A 112 11.94 28.95 11.84
CA GLU A 112 13.32 28.47 11.71
C GLU A 112 13.70 28.22 10.25
N PHE A 113 12.72 27.86 9.43
CA PHE A 113 12.89 27.58 8.00
C PHE A 113 11.54 27.71 7.25
N ALA A 114 11.60 27.71 5.92
CA ALA A 114 10.41 27.67 5.09
C ALA A 114 9.69 26.32 5.27
N GLY A 115 8.43 26.34 5.69
CA GLY A 115 7.58 25.17 5.90
C GLY A 115 6.30 25.22 5.08
N PHE A 116 5.42 24.27 5.36
CA PHE A 116 4.15 24.08 4.67
C PHE A 116 2.97 24.40 5.60
N ASN A 117 1.80 24.62 5.03
CA ASN A 117 0.54 24.66 5.77
C ASN A 117 -0.19 23.33 5.61
N VAL A 118 0.23 22.30 6.34
CA VAL A 118 -0.35 20.96 6.29
C VAL A 118 -0.91 20.64 7.68
N ARG A 119 -2.22 20.82 7.84
CA ARG A 119 -2.92 20.63 9.12
C ARG A 119 -3.95 19.53 9.00
N PHE A 120 -4.18 18.87 10.12
CA PHE A 120 -5.24 17.89 10.27
C PHE A 120 -6.24 18.44 11.27
N ASN A 121 -7.54 18.40 10.97
CA ASN A 121 -8.53 18.99 11.84
C ASN A 121 -8.95 18.07 12.98
N GLU A 122 -9.45 18.65 14.07
CA GLU A 122 -9.81 17.94 15.29
C GLU A 122 -10.96 16.96 15.10
N ILE A 123 -11.93 17.28 14.22
CA ILE A 123 -13.07 16.39 13.94
C ILE A 123 -12.58 15.11 13.28
N GLN A 124 -11.76 15.21 12.25
CA GLN A 124 -11.14 14.02 11.61
C GLN A 124 -10.25 13.26 12.58
N GLY A 125 -9.51 13.96 13.46
CA GLY A 125 -8.72 13.34 14.52
C GLY A 125 -9.58 12.52 15.48
N ALA A 126 -10.74 13.04 15.88
CA ALA A 126 -11.69 12.33 16.73
C ALA A 126 -12.27 11.10 16.04
N ILE A 127 -12.66 11.21 14.76
CA ILE A 127 -13.13 10.09 13.95
C ILE A 127 -12.04 9.01 13.84
N GLY A 128 -10.79 9.40 13.50
CA GLY A 128 -9.67 8.47 13.40
C GLY A 128 -9.41 7.71 14.70
N ARG A 129 -9.54 8.36 15.86
CA ARG A 129 -9.43 7.69 17.17
C ARG A 129 -10.52 6.64 17.42
N VAL A 130 -11.74 6.87 16.92
CA VAL A 130 -12.83 5.88 17.00
C VAL A 130 -12.53 4.72 16.05
N MET A 131 -12.23 5.02 14.79
CA MET A 131 -11.97 4.01 13.76
C MET A 131 -10.76 3.12 14.08
N LEU A 132 -9.72 3.69 14.71
CA LEU A 132 -8.53 2.94 15.12
C LEU A 132 -8.86 1.78 16.07
N LYS A 133 -9.87 1.93 16.93
CA LYS A 133 -10.31 0.85 17.84
C LYS A 133 -10.89 -0.35 17.11
N HIS A 134 -11.33 -0.18 15.87
CA HIS A 134 -11.94 -1.23 15.05
C HIS A 134 -10.98 -1.79 13.99
N LEU A 135 -9.79 -1.20 13.81
CA LEU A 135 -8.85 -1.54 12.76
C LEU A 135 -8.47 -3.02 12.74
N ASP A 136 -8.12 -3.59 13.90
CA ASP A 136 -7.72 -5.01 13.98
C ASP A 136 -8.87 -5.92 13.56
N ARG A 137 -10.10 -5.66 14.03
CA ARG A 137 -11.29 -6.42 13.64
C ARG A 137 -11.53 -6.36 12.12
N PHE A 138 -11.41 -5.19 11.52
CA PHE A 138 -11.58 -5.01 10.07
C PHE A 138 -10.47 -5.73 9.28
N ASN A 139 -9.23 -5.65 9.74
CA ASN A 139 -8.12 -6.35 9.13
C ASN A 139 -8.25 -7.88 9.25
N ASP A 140 -8.68 -8.38 10.41
CA ASP A 140 -8.90 -9.81 10.60
C ASP A 140 -10.02 -10.32 9.69
N HIS A 141 -11.10 -9.56 9.54
CA HIS A 141 -12.16 -9.92 8.61
C HIS A 141 -11.69 -9.92 7.14
N ARG A 142 -10.91 -8.92 6.71
CA ARG A 142 -10.27 -8.93 5.38
C ARG A 142 -9.41 -10.18 5.17
N ARG A 143 -8.70 -10.63 6.19
CA ARG A 143 -7.90 -11.86 6.13
C ARG A 143 -8.76 -13.11 5.96
N VAL A 144 -9.94 -13.17 6.60
CA VAL A 144 -10.93 -14.26 6.41
C VAL A 144 -11.41 -14.29 4.96
N ILE A 145 -11.75 -13.12 4.38
CA ILE A 145 -12.14 -13.00 2.97
C ILE A 145 -10.99 -13.43 2.04
N ALA A 146 -9.77 -12.97 2.31
CA ALA A 146 -8.59 -13.32 1.52
C ALA A 146 -8.29 -14.82 1.56
N ALA A 147 -8.45 -15.46 2.72
CA ALA A 147 -8.31 -16.92 2.86
C ALA A 147 -9.34 -17.66 2.00
N ARG A 148 -10.61 -17.20 1.98
CA ARG A 148 -11.65 -17.76 1.12
C ARG A 148 -11.31 -17.62 -0.36
N TYR A 149 -10.83 -16.46 -0.79
CA TYR A 149 -10.36 -16.26 -2.16
C TYR A 149 -9.18 -17.16 -2.51
N ASN A 150 -8.18 -17.26 -1.62
CA ASN A 150 -7.02 -18.13 -1.83
C ASN A 150 -7.40 -19.60 -2.01
N GLU A 151 -8.36 -20.08 -1.21
CA GLU A 151 -8.87 -21.45 -1.29
C GLU A 151 -9.59 -21.71 -2.60
N ARG A 152 -10.55 -20.86 -2.93
CA ARG A 152 -11.49 -21.09 -4.04
C ARG A 152 -10.94 -20.73 -5.41
N LEU A 153 -10.00 -19.79 -5.50
CA LEU A 153 -9.41 -19.36 -6.75
C LEU A 153 -8.08 -20.07 -7.09
N LYS A 154 -7.67 -21.00 -6.23
CA LYS A 154 -6.44 -21.79 -6.45
C LYS A 154 -6.49 -22.53 -7.76
N GLY A 155 -5.48 -22.30 -8.62
CA GLY A 155 -5.38 -22.94 -9.95
C GLY A 155 -6.26 -22.32 -11.03
N ILE A 156 -7.10 -21.33 -10.72
CA ILE A 156 -7.92 -20.59 -11.69
C ILE A 156 -7.21 -19.29 -12.07
N VAL A 157 -6.76 -18.53 -11.07
CA VAL A 157 -5.96 -17.31 -11.25
C VAL A 157 -4.78 -17.33 -10.30
N ILE A 158 -3.79 -16.43 -10.49
CA ILE A 158 -2.67 -16.28 -9.56
C ILE A 158 -3.14 -15.38 -8.42
N THR A 159 -3.23 -15.93 -7.22
CA THR A 159 -3.59 -15.20 -6.00
C THR A 159 -2.37 -14.53 -5.37
N PRO A 160 -2.55 -13.42 -4.61
CA PRO A 160 -1.44 -12.74 -3.96
C PRO A 160 -0.80 -13.65 -2.89
N PRO A 161 0.53 -13.89 -2.94
CA PRO A 161 1.22 -14.69 -1.93
C PRO A 161 1.34 -13.90 -0.63
N GLU A 162 1.07 -14.54 0.51
CA GLU A 162 1.49 -14.02 1.82
C GLU A 162 2.80 -14.69 2.22
N ARG A 163 3.84 -13.88 2.44
CA ARG A 163 5.17 -14.39 2.78
C ARG A 163 5.25 -14.78 4.25
N PRO A 164 6.12 -15.72 4.66
CA PRO A 164 6.18 -16.22 6.05
C PRO A 164 6.44 -15.15 7.11
N TRP A 165 7.15 -14.09 6.74
CA TRP A 165 7.44 -12.95 7.63
C TRP A 165 6.31 -11.92 7.71
N ALA A 166 5.29 -12.02 6.84
CA ALA A 166 4.26 -11.00 6.67
C ALA A 166 2.95 -11.39 7.36
N ARG A 167 2.33 -10.43 8.04
CA ARG A 167 0.91 -10.43 8.33
C ARG A 167 0.28 -9.33 7.47
N ALA A 168 -0.19 -9.70 6.29
CA ALA A 168 -0.85 -8.79 5.36
C ALA A 168 -2.24 -8.37 5.86
N VAL A 169 -2.66 -7.14 5.51
CA VAL A 169 -3.98 -6.58 5.90
C VAL A 169 -4.94 -6.44 4.72
N TYR A 170 -4.53 -6.88 3.55
CA TYR A 170 -5.33 -6.93 2.33
C TYR A 170 -6.18 -5.67 2.13
N HIS A 171 -5.50 -4.52 2.06
CA HIS A 171 -6.15 -3.27 1.63
C HIS A 171 -6.85 -3.47 0.29
N MET A 172 -6.16 -4.17 -0.60
CA MET A 172 -6.70 -4.70 -1.86
C MET A 172 -6.37 -6.18 -1.97
N TYR A 173 -7.27 -6.96 -2.55
CA TYR A 173 -7.02 -8.34 -2.94
C TYR A 173 -6.85 -8.37 -4.45
N VAL A 174 -5.61 -8.48 -4.92
CA VAL A 174 -5.25 -8.35 -6.33
C VAL A 174 -4.83 -9.69 -6.88
N VAL A 175 -5.61 -10.19 -7.83
CA VAL A 175 -5.29 -11.42 -8.59
C VAL A 175 -4.59 -11.07 -9.90
N ARG A 176 -3.88 -12.03 -10.48
CA ARG A 176 -3.37 -11.95 -11.85
C ARG A 176 -4.05 -13.04 -12.68
N GLY A 177 -4.59 -12.67 -13.83
CA GLY A 177 -5.29 -13.59 -14.70
C GLY A 177 -5.08 -13.26 -16.17
N GLN A 178 -5.14 -14.30 -17.02
CA GLN A 178 -5.23 -14.10 -18.47
C GLN A 178 -6.59 -13.51 -18.82
N ARG A 179 -6.69 -12.82 -19.96
CA ARG A 179 -7.93 -12.21 -20.44
C ARG A 179 -8.54 -11.23 -19.40
N ARG A 180 -7.69 -10.50 -18.64
CA ARG A 180 -8.07 -9.63 -17.55
C ARG A 180 -9.20 -8.66 -17.90
N ASP A 181 -9.14 -8.02 -19.06
CA ASP A 181 -10.16 -7.03 -19.48
C ASP A 181 -11.51 -7.69 -19.77
N GLU A 182 -11.50 -8.88 -20.36
CA GLU A 182 -12.72 -9.67 -20.57
C GLU A 182 -13.31 -10.16 -19.24
N LEU A 183 -12.45 -10.63 -18.32
CA LEU A 183 -12.87 -11.00 -16.97
C LEU A 183 -13.49 -9.82 -16.24
N GLN A 184 -12.87 -8.64 -16.28
CA GLN A 184 -13.41 -7.43 -15.67
C GLN A 184 -14.79 -7.09 -16.21
N LYS A 185 -14.95 -7.13 -17.55
CA LYS A 185 -16.23 -6.88 -18.20
C LYS A 185 -17.29 -7.88 -17.75
N PHE A 186 -16.98 -9.17 -17.76
CA PHE A 186 -17.88 -10.24 -17.33
C PHE A 186 -18.34 -10.08 -15.87
N LEU A 187 -17.41 -9.76 -14.96
CA LEU A 187 -17.72 -9.53 -13.56
C LEU A 187 -18.63 -8.32 -13.37
N ASN A 188 -18.35 -7.21 -14.06
CA ASN A 188 -19.19 -6.01 -14.02
C ASN A 188 -20.61 -6.28 -14.55
N GLU A 189 -20.75 -7.03 -15.65
CA GLU A 189 -22.05 -7.46 -16.18
C GLU A 189 -22.81 -8.39 -15.21
N SER A 190 -22.07 -9.10 -14.34
CA SER A 190 -22.63 -9.94 -13.26
C SER A 190 -22.89 -9.16 -11.96
N GLY A 191 -22.75 -7.82 -11.96
CA GLY A 191 -22.97 -6.97 -10.80
C GLY A 191 -21.81 -6.98 -9.77
N ILE A 192 -20.64 -7.46 -10.17
CA ILE A 192 -19.42 -7.51 -9.33
C ILE A 192 -18.48 -6.40 -9.78
N GLU A 193 -18.39 -5.34 -9.00
CA GLU A 193 -17.49 -4.21 -9.26
C GLU A 193 -16.04 -4.61 -8.98
N THR A 194 -15.13 -4.32 -9.93
CA THR A 194 -13.69 -4.59 -9.83
C THR A 194 -12.87 -3.39 -10.26
N GLY A 195 -11.60 -3.36 -9.87
CA GLY A 195 -10.69 -2.26 -10.21
C GLY A 195 -9.33 -2.74 -10.70
N ILE A 196 -8.58 -1.84 -11.35
CA ILE A 196 -7.19 -2.10 -11.76
C ILE A 196 -6.28 -1.14 -11.00
N HIS A 197 -5.46 -1.67 -10.12
CA HIS A 197 -4.55 -0.87 -9.29
C HIS A 197 -3.10 -1.35 -9.47
N TYR A 198 -2.33 -0.82 -10.49
CA TYR A 198 -2.72 0.31 -11.33
C TYR A 198 -2.51 -0.02 -12.81
N PRO A 199 -3.26 0.58 -13.76
CA PRO A 199 -3.21 0.19 -15.17
C PRO A 199 -1.94 0.68 -15.89
N VAL A 200 -1.24 1.67 -15.32
CA VAL A 200 0.02 2.22 -15.86
C VAL A 200 1.09 2.13 -14.77
N ALA A 201 2.22 1.53 -15.10
CA ALA A 201 3.34 1.43 -14.18
C ALA A 201 3.96 2.81 -13.89
N ASN A 202 4.43 3.04 -12.65
CA ASN A 202 4.94 4.36 -12.23
C ASN A 202 6.04 4.90 -13.15
N HIS A 203 6.99 4.05 -13.58
CA HIS A 203 8.08 4.45 -14.47
C HIS A 203 7.60 4.82 -15.88
N GLN A 204 6.38 4.42 -16.27
CA GLN A 204 5.76 4.74 -17.56
C GLN A 204 4.83 5.96 -17.48
N GLN A 205 4.64 6.55 -16.31
CA GLN A 205 3.80 7.75 -16.17
C GLN A 205 4.43 8.96 -16.88
N PRO A 206 3.64 9.79 -17.58
CA PRO A 206 4.15 11.00 -18.26
C PRO A 206 4.95 11.93 -17.34
N ALA A 207 4.57 12.02 -16.06
CA ALA A 207 5.28 12.81 -15.05
C ALA A 207 6.71 12.28 -14.78
N VAL A 208 6.96 11.00 -15.02
CA VAL A 208 8.29 10.36 -14.88
C VAL A 208 9.03 10.43 -16.21
N THR A 209 8.41 9.99 -17.31
CA THR A 209 9.03 9.94 -18.64
C THR A 209 9.37 11.34 -19.19
N GLY A 210 8.62 12.35 -18.81
CA GLY A 210 8.89 13.75 -19.19
C GLY A 210 9.99 14.42 -18.33
N ARG A 211 10.41 13.80 -17.23
CA ARG A 211 11.39 14.39 -16.31
C ARG A 211 12.74 13.67 -16.29
N PHE A 212 12.75 12.39 -16.57
CA PHE A 212 13.94 11.53 -16.48
C PHE A 212 14.23 10.87 -17.83
N ASN A 213 15.49 10.91 -18.28
CA ASN A 213 15.90 10.32 -19.57
C ASN A 213 16.33 8.84 -19.41
N ASP A 214 16.82 8.47 -18.23
CA ASP A 214 17.37 7.13 -17.95
C ASP A 214 16.37 6.31 -17.12
N ILE A 215 15.27 5.93 -17.75
CA ILE A 215 14.24 5.12 -17.07
C ILE A 215 14.53 3.64 -17.34
N PRO A 216 14.73 2.81 -16.30
CA PRO A 216 15.01 1.40 -16.49
C PRO A 216 13.77 0.67 -17.03
N LEU A 217 14.01 -0.33 -17.86
CA LEU A 217 12.99 -1.31 -18.23
C LEU A 217 12.67 -2.18 -17.01
N LEU A 218 11.38 -2.35 -16.72
CA LEU A 218 10.89 -3.17 -15.62
C LEU A 218 9.89 -4.22 -16.17
N PRO A 219 10.39 -5.25 -16.89
CA PRO A 219 9.54 -6.16 -17.66
C PRO A 219 8.51 -6.90 -16.81
N GLU A 220 8.86 -7.32 -15.59
CA GLU A 220 7.91 -7.94 -14.68
C GLU A 220 6.78 -6.98 -14.29
N THR A 221 7.11 -5.72 -13.99
CA THR A 221 6.11 -4.69 -13.66
C THR A 221 5.20 -4.43 -14.85
N GLU A 222 5.78 -4.31 -16.06
CA GLU A 222 5.05 -4.04 -17.30
C GLU A 222 4.14 -5.21 -17.71
N GLN A 223 4.53 -6.43 -17.38
CA GLN A 223 3.67 -7.61 -17.56
C GLN A 223 2.55 -7.64 -16.51
N VAL A 224 2.89 -7.43 -15.24
CA VAL A 224 1.93 -7.50 -14.13
C VAL A 224 0.79 -6.50 -14.30
N VAL A 225 1.05 -5.26 -14.74
CA VAL A 225 -0.02 -4.24 -14.94
C VAL A 225 -1.05 -4.64 -16.01
N LYS A 226 -0.70 -5.55 -16.90
CA LYS A 226 -1.64 -6.08 -17.92
C LYS A 226 -2.54 -7.20 -17.39
N GLU A 227 -2.16 -7.84 -16.28
CA GLU A 227 -2.81 -9.05 -15.77
C GLU A 227 -3.59 -8.82 -14.48
N ILE A 228 -3.29 -7.76 -13.73
CA ILE A 228 -3.86 -7.52 -12.40
C ILE A 228 -5.32 -7.09 -12.44
N LEU A 229 -6.10 -7.63 -11.49
CA LEU A 229 -7.48 -7.24 -11.21
C LEU A 229 -7.72 -7.26 -9.70
N SER A 230 -8.23 -6.17 -9.16
CA SER A 230 -8.59 -6.07 -7.75
C SER A 230 -10.01 -6.54 -7.54
N LEU A 231 -10.18 -7.56 -6.71
CA LEU A 231 -11.46 -8.11 -6.31
C LEU A 231 -12.05 -7.35 -5.12
N PRO A 232 -13.39 -7.35 -4.95
CA PRO A 232 -14.04 -6.72 -3.80
C PRO A 232 -13.50 -7.25 -2.48
N ILE A 233 -13.11 -6.34 -1.58
CA ILE A 233 -12.70 -6.69 -0.22
C ILE A 233 -12.86 -5.49 0.71
N HIS A 234 -13.56 -5.65 1.82
CA HIS A 234 -13.63 -4.65 2.89
C HIS A 234 -13.88 -5.30 4.26
N GLY A 235 -13.69 -4.51 5.33
CA GLY A 235 -13.67 -4.99 6.70
C GLY A 235 -15.02 -5.51 7.26
N GLU A 236 -16.10 -5.43 6.49
CA GLU A 236 -17.46 -5.88 6.86
C GLU A 236 -18.16 -6.62 5.72
N MET A 237 -17.42 -7.03 4.69
CA MET A 237 -17.96 -7.73 3.52
C MET A 237 -18.49 -9.11 3.93
N PRO A 238 -19.75 -9.46 3.63
CA PRO A 238 -20.26 -10.81 3.88
C PRO A 238 -19.44 -11.87 3.14
N LEU A 239 -19.14 -12.99 3.80
CA LEU A 239 -18.35 -14.07 3.19
C LEU A 239 -19.05 -14.66 1.95
N SER A 240 -20.38 -14.65 1.92
CA SER A 240 -21.18 -15.06 0.75
C SER A 240 -20.90 -14.21 -0.49
N HIS A 241 -20.53 -12.93 -0.33
CA HIS A 241 -20.12 -12.11 -1.49
C HIS A 241 -18.78 -12.57 -2.06
N ALA A 242 -17.85 -13.00 -1.20
CA ALA A 242 -16.60 -13.60 -1.69
C ALA A 242 -16.88 -14.91 -2.44
N ASP A 243 -17.83 -15.71 -1.98
CA ASP A 243 -18.24 -16.93 -2.68
C ASP A 243 -18.83 -16.63 -4.06
N GLN A 244 -19.73 -15.64 -4.17
CA GLN A 244 -20.27 -15.19 -5.46
C GLN A 244 -19.21 -14.72 -6.44
N VAL A 245 -18.22 -13.96 -5.96
CA VAL A 245 -17.06 -13.53 -6.78
C VAL A 245 -16.28 -14.73 -7.29
N CYS A 246 -16.01 -15.71 -6.43
CA CYS A 246 -15.31 -16.94 -6.80
C CYS A 246 -16.07 -17.75 -7.83
N ASP A 247 -17.40 -17.90 -7.64
CA ASP A 247 -18.26 -18.63 -8.59
C ASP A 247 -18.23 -17.98 -9.98
N ALA A 248 -18.38 -16.65 -10.04
CA ALA A 248 -18.34 -15.91 -11.29
C ALA A 248 -16.98 -16.04 -12.00
N ILE A 249 -15.86 -15.97 -11.27
CA ILE A 249 -14.52 -16.16 -11.86
C ILE A 249 -14.35 -17.58 -12.39
N ALA A 250 -14.77 -18.59 -11.64
CA ALA A 250 -14.73 -19.99 -12.08
C ALA A 250 -15.59 -20.22 -13.34
N GLU A 251 -16.78 -19.65 -13.37
CA GLU A 251 -17.66 -19.69 -14.54
C GLU A 251 -17.00 -19.08 -15.79
N PHE A 252 -16.39 -17.90 -15.65
CA PHE A 252 -15.69 -17.22 -16.76
C PHE A 252 -14.60 -18.08 -17.38
N TYR A 253 -13.79 -18.77 -16.58
CA TYR A 253 -12.69 -19.60 -17.08
C TYR A 253 -13.11 -21.00 -17.52
N THR A 254 -14.32 -21.46 -17.17
CA THR A 254 -14.88 -22.73 -17.65
C THR A 254 -15.65 -22.57 -18.96
N LYS A 255 -16.25 -21.41 -19.21
CA LYS A 255 -16.86 -21.06 -20.50
C LYS A 255 -15.73 -20.73 -21.49
N LYS A 256 -15.50 -21.64 -22.44
CA LYS A 256 -14.55 -21.46 -23.55
C LYS A 256 -15.12 -20.51 -24.63
#